data_8ff719616952432d0aa9dff778174964
#
_entry.id   8ff719616952432d0aa9dff778174964
#
_cell.length_a   1.000
_cell.length_b   1.000
_cell.length_c   1.000
_cell.angle_alpha   90.00
_cell.angle_beta   90.00
_cell.angle_gamma   90.00
#
_symmetry.space_group_name_H-M   'P 1'
#
loop_
_entity.id
_entity.type
_entity.pdbx_description
1 polymer ?
#
loop_
_entity_poly.entity_id
_entity_poly.type
_entity_poly.pdbx_seq_one_letter_code
_entity_poly.pdbx_strand_id
1 'polypeptide(L)'
;SMNAVNAMDPYEIESINLLKDASATAIYGSKGANGVILITTKHGKAGKININVKGEASYNTRTITPKFIDAPTYANLLNEARVTRNLAPQYQPEELALIRSGLDPDFYPNVDWSKLLLKNGAMSYRADLSMSGGGNTARYFVSLSYVEDQGMYNTDETLRKKYDTNANYKRWNYRMNVDIDVTPTTIIKLGVSGNLNKRNSPGLGDQY
;
A
#
# COMPACT_ATOMS: atom_id res chain seq x y z
N SER A 1 -9.52 -15.04 7.54
CA SER A 1 -8.54 -14.11 8.15
C SER A 1 -8.52 -12.82 7.34
N MET A 2 -8.29 -11.68 7.97
CA MET A 2 -8.20 -10.35 7.33
C MET A 2 -7.18 -10.32 6.19
N ASN A 3 -6.13 -11.12 6.28
CA ASN A 3 -5.09 -11.23 5.25
C ASN A 3 -5.63 -11.77 3.91
N ALA A 4 -6.62 -12.66 3.92
CA ALA A 4 -7.21 -13.20 2.69
C ALA A 4 -8.04 -12.17 1.93
N VAL A 5 -8.74 -11.29 2.63
CA VAL A 5 -9.52 -10.21 2.00
C VAL A 5 -8.60 -9.16 1.37
N ASN A 6 -7.53 -8.79 2.08
CA ASN A 6 -6.55 -7.83 1.57
C ASN A 6 -5.75 -8.35 0.36
N ALA A 7 -5.72 -9.67 0.18
CA ALA A 7 -5.04 -10.31 -0.94
C ALA A 7 -5.88 -10.37 -2.23
N MET A 8 -7.21 -10.16 -2.11
CA MET A 8 -8.11 -10.20 -3.27
C MET A 8 -8.06 -8.91 -4.07
N ASP A 9 -8.23 -9.02 -5.38
CA ASP A 9 -8.44 -7.86 -6.22
C ASP A 9 -9.93 -7.45 -6.19
N PRO A 10 -10.26 -6.15 -5.98
CA PRO A 10 -11.64 -5.67 -5.98
C PRO A 10 -12.41 -6.02 -7.26
N TYR A 11 -11.73 -6.08 -8.41
CA TYR A 11 -12.38 -6.40 -9.70
C TYR A 11 -12.74 -7.88 -9.87
N GLU A 12 -12.23 -8.77 -9.01
CA GLU A 12 -12.59 -10.19 -8.96
C GLU A 12 -13.88 -10.44 -8.16
N ILE A 13 -14.33 -9.46 -7.38
CA ILE A 13 -15.47 -9.58 -6.48
C ILE A 13 -16.76 -9.34 -7.25
N GLU A 14 -17.73 -10.25 -7.11
CA GLU A 14 -19.07 -10.12 -7.61
C GLU A 14 -20.00 -9.49 -6.57
N SER A 15 -19.91 -9.97 -5.31
CA SER A 15 -20.71 -9.43 -4.20
C SER A 15 -20.03 -9.59 -2.86
N ILE A 16 -20.38 -8.70 -1.93
CA ILE A 16 -19.99 -8.75 -0.54
C ILE A 16 -21.26 -8.72 0.30
N ASN A 17 -21.49 -9.76 1.12
CA ASN A 17 -22.64 -9.87 2.00
C ASN A 17 -22.14 -9.93 3.46
N LEU A 18 -22.72 -9.09 4.32
CA LEU A 18 -22.45 -9.07 5.73
C LEU A 18 -23.58 -9.78 6.47
N LEU A 19 -23.27 -10.94 7.06
CA LEU A 19 -24.21 -11.71 7.87
C LEU A 19 -24.01 -11.34 9.35
N LYS A 20 -25.03 -10.72 9.96
CA LYS A 20 -25.00 -10.27 11.37
C LYS A 20 -25.94 -11.08 12.25
N ASP A 21 -26.94 -11.74 11.66
CA ASP A 21 -27.96 -12.48 12.40
C ASP A 21 -27.46 -13.86 12.82
N ALA A 22 -27.81 -14.28 14.03
CA ALA A 22 -27.39 -15.55 14.58
C ALA A 22 -27.82 -16.77 13.73
N SER A 23 -29.00 -16.69 13.10
CA SER A 23 -29.50 -17.71 12.18
C SER A 23 -28.66 -17.85 10.91
N ALA A 24 -28.23 -16.73 10.34
CA ALA A 24 -27.40 -16.69 9.14
C ALA A 24 -25.93 -17.12 9.43
N THR A 25 -25.44 -16.86 10.65
CA THR A 25 -24.07 -17.19 11.04
C THR A 25 -23.93 -18.58 11.67
N ALA A 26 -25.03 -19.24 12.00
CA ALA A 26 -25.05 -20.56 12.65
C ALA A 26 -24.24 -21.64 11.89
N ILE A 27 -24.28 -21.61 10.57
CA ILE A 27 -23.53 -22.57 9.72
C ILE A 27 -22.02 -22.40 9.83
N TYR A 28 -21.52 -21.27 10.36
CA TYR A 28 -20.09 -20.98 10.53
C TYR A 28 -19.59 -21.29 11.95
N GLY A 29 -20.47 -21.80 12.84
CA GLY A 29 -20.14 -22.16 14.21
C GLY A 29 -19.64 -20.98 15.03
N SER A 30 -18.77 -21.25 16.01
CA SER A 30 -18.22 -20.22 16.92
C SER A 30 -17.46 -19.09 16.22
N LYS A 31 -16.91 -19.34 15.03
CA LYS A 31 -16.24 -18.31 14.22
C LYS A 31 -17.20 -17.27 13.66
N GLY A 32 -18.50 -17.58 13.60
CA GLY A 32 -19.55 -16.66 13.15
C GLY A 32 -20.12 -15.76 14.23
N ALA A 33 -19.70 -15.91 15.49
CA ALA A 33 -20.29 -15.17 16.65
C ALA A 33 -20.25 -13.64 16.52
N ASN A 34 -19.23 -13.10 15.86
CA ASN A 34 -19.05 -11.66 15.62
C ASN A 34 -19.51 -11.20 14.23
N GLY A 35 -20.27 -12.05 13.51
CA GLY A 35 -20.68 -11.82 12.14
C GLY A 35 -19.73 -12.46 11.11
N VAL A 36 -20.25 -12.60 9.89
CA VAL A 36 -19.52 -13.21 8.78
C VAL A 36 -19.58 -12.28 7.56
N ILE A 37 -18.44 -12.03 6.95
CA ILE A 37 -18.37 -11.35 5.65
C ILE A 37 -18.24 -12.45 4.59
N LEU A 38 -19.28 -12.61 3.78
CA LEU A 38 -19.29 -13.53 2.65
C LEU A 38 -18.91 -12.80 1.37
N ILE A 39 -17.79 -13.16 0.78
CA ILE A 39 -17.31 -12.59 -0.48
C ILE A 39 -17.51 -13.63 -1.58
N THR A 40 -18.31 -13.24 -2.57
CA THR A 40 -18.52 -14.04 -3.78
C THR A 40 -17.65 -13.49 -4.90
N THR A 41 -16.87 -14.34 -5.51
CA THR A 41 -16.02 -13.97 -6.65
C THR A 41 -16.75 -14.20 -7.97
N LYS A 42 -16.36 -13.48 -9.01
CA LYS A 42 -16.94 -13.59 -10.35
C LYS A 42 -16.72 -14.99 -10.94
N HIS A 43 -17.76 -15.48 -11.59
CA HIS A 43 -17.78 -16.71 -12.36
C HIS A 43 -18.10 -16.43 -13.83
N GLY A 44 -17.81 -17.37 -14.69
CA GLY A 44 -18.20 -17.32 -16.09
C GLY A 44 -19.72 -17.43 -16.28
N LYS A 45 -20.22 -16.84 -17.34
CA LYS A 45 -21.61 -16.97 -17.79
C LYS A 45 -21.63 -17.57 -19.19
N ALA A 46 -22.64 -18.35 -19.49
CA ALA A 46 -22.84 -18.86 -20.85
C ALA A 46 -23.04 -17.66 -21.81
N GLY A 47 -22.35 -17.66 -22.93
CA GLY A 47 -22.42 -16.60 -23.90
C GLY A 47 -21.08 -16.35 -24.58
N LYS A 48 -21.04 -15.25 -25.35
CA LYS A 48 -19.82 -14.81 -26.05
C LYS A 48 -18.72 -14.44 -25.05
N ILE A 49 -17.48 -14.57 -25.51
CA ILE A 49 -16.31 -14.14 -24.75
C ILE A 49 -16.41 -12.63 -24.50
N ASN A 50 -16.27 -12.25 -23.24
CA ASN A 50 -16.17 -10.87 -22.80
C ASN A 50 -14.77 -10.64 -22.23
N ILE A 51 -14.05 -9.69 -22.81
CA ILE A 51 -12.71 -9.29 -22.39
C ILE A 51 -12.78 -7.86 -21.89
N ASN A 52 -12.33 -7.63 -20.65
CA ASN A 52 -12.19 -6.30 -20.07
C ASN A 52 -10.72 -6.02 -19.79
N VAL A 53 -10.25 -4.88 -20.26
CA VAL A 53 -8.91 -4.36 -19.97
C VAL A 53 -9.07 -2.99 -19.32
N LYS A 54 -8.40 -2.77 -18.20
CA LYS A 54 -8.40 -1.51 -17.48
C LYS A 54 -6.99 -1.14 -17.11
N GLY A 55 -6.62 0.11 -17.34
CA GLY A 55 -5.37 0.70 -16.91
C GLY A 55 -5.63 1.98 -16.14
N GLU A 56 -4.96 2.16 -15.01
CA GLU A 56 -5.04 3.35 -14.19
C GLU A 56 -3.62 3.81 -13.84
N ALA A 57 -3.43 5.13 -13.88
CA ALA A 57 -2.23 5.77 -13.37
C ALA A 57 -2.66 6.91 -12.45
N SER A 58 -2.08 7.01 -11.27
CA SER A 58 -2.37 8.04 -10.30
C SER A 58 -1.10 8.64 -9.74
N TYR A 59 -1.15 9.93 -9.46
CA TYR A 59 -0.08 10.65 -8.78
C TYR A 59 -0.51 10.93 -7.34
N ASN A 60 0.13 10.27 -6.39
CA ASN A 60 -0.16 10.37 -4.97
C ASN A 60 0.72 11.44 -4.34
N THR A 61 0.13 12.37 -3.60
CA THR A 61 0.85 13.40 -2.87
C THR A 61 0.66 13.22 -1.37
N ARG A 62 1.60 13.76 -0.59
CA ARG A 62 1.47 13.77 0.86
C ARG A 62 0.35 14.72 1.27
N THR A 63 -0.55 14.27 2.11
CA THR A 63 -1.67 15.08 2.61
C THR A 63 -1.20 16.13 3.61
N ILE A 64 -0.28 15.76 4.51
CA ILE A 64 0.28 16.64 5.54
C ILE A 64 1.77 16.32 5.66
N THR A 65 2.58 17.37 5.65
CA THR A 65 3.99 17.28 6.04
C THR A 65 4.20 18.20 7.22
N PRO A 66 4.67 17.68 8.37
CA PRO A 66 5.01 18.53 9.51
C PRO A 66 6.02 19.60 9.09
N LYS A 67 5.80 20.82 9.52
CA LYS A 67 6.78 21.89 9.36
C LYS A 67 7.72 21.85 10.56
N PHE A 68 8.97 21.53 10.30
CA PHE A 68 10.01 21.62 11.31
C PHE A 68 10.61 23.03 11.30
N ILE A 69 11.03 23.47 12.48
CA ILE A 69 11.79 24.73 12.62
C ILE A 69 13.22 24.50 12.14
N ASP A 70 13.82 25.58 11.67
CA ASP A 70 15.22 25.57 11.24
C ASP A 70 16.21 25.51 12.43
N ALA A 71 17.48 25.19 12.17
CA ALA A 71 18.49 25.04 13.19
C ALA A 71 18.71 26.33 14.02
N PRO A 72 18.76 27.55 13.43
CA PRO A 72 18.86 28.78 14.22
C PRO A 72 17.68 28.99 15.18
N THR A 73 16.46 28.72 14.73
CA THR A 73 15.26 28.85 15.56
C THR A 73 15.28 27.83 16.70
N TYR A 74 15.63 26.57 16.40
CA TYR A 74 15.75 25.50 17.40
C TYR A 74 16.76 25.87 18.48
N ALA A 75 17.97 26.33 18.09
CA ALA A 75 19.04 26.67 19.01
C ALA A 75 18.64 27.83 19.95
N ASN A 76 17.95 28.85 19.40
CA ASN A 76 17.44 29.95 20.24
C ASN A 76 16.38 29.48 21.23
N LEU A 77 15.39 28.72 20.78
CA LEU A 77 14.31 28.20 21.67
C LEU A 77 14.87 27.28 22.75
N LEU A 78 15.87 26.45 22.41
CA LEU A 78 16.53 25.59 23.40
C LEU A 78 17.28 26.42 24.45
N ASN A 79 18.01 27.46 24.05
CA ASN A 79 18.67 28.37 25.00
C ASN A 79 17.63 29.07 25.90
N GLU A 80 16.54 29.59 25.34
CA GLU A 80 15.46 30.20 26.11
C GLU A 80 14.87 29.22 27.12
N ALA A 81 14.56 27.99 26.69
CA ALA A 81 14.04 26.96 27.58
C ALA A 81 14.98 26.57 28.72
N ARG A 82 16.29 26.66 28.51
CA ARG A 82 17.30 26.38 29.54
C ARG A 82 17.42 27.57 30.53
N VAL A 83 17.55 28.76 29.99
CA VAL A 83 17.72 29.99 30.81
C VAL A 83 16.51 30.23 31.70
N THR A 84 15.30 30.01 31.21
CA THR A 84 14.05 30.14 32.02
C THR A 84 13.98 29.12 33.15
N ARG A 85 14.79 28.05 33.10
CA ARG A 85 14.93 27.04 34.17
C ARG A 85 16.20 27.23 35.00
N ASN A 86 16.82 28.41 34.96
CA ASN A 86 18.09 28.72 35.62
C ASN A 86 19.25 27.81 35.22
N LEU A 87 19.25 27.29 33.99
CA LEU A 87 20.36 26.52 33.41
C LEU A 87 21.18 27.38 32.46
N ALA A 88 22.46 27.09 32.32
CA ALA A 88 23.31 27.75 31.32
C ALA A 88 22.79 27.50 29.89
N PRO A 89 22.91 28.49 28.98
CA PRO A 89 22.56 28.28 27.57
C PRO A 89 23.38 27.12 26.99
N GLN A 90 22.81 26.39 26.06
CA GLN A 90 23.43 25.27 25.37
C GLN A 90 24.40 25.76 24.29
N TYR A 91 23.97 26.76 23.54
CA TYR A 91 24.71 27.34 22.43
C TYR A 91 25.23 28.73 22.81
N GLN A 92 26.51 28.96 22.60
CA GLN A 92 27.12 30.27 22.85
C GLN A 92 26.75 31.26 21.73
N PRO A 93 26.85 32.59 21.97
CA PRO A 93 26.51 33.59 20.95
C PRO A 93 27.30 33.42 19.66
N GLU A 94 28.55 33.03 19.72
CA GLU A 94 29.44 32.77 18.59
C GLU A 94 28.94 31.58 17.75
N GLU A 95 28.52 30.49 18.40
CA GLU A 95 27.95 29.32 17.76
C GLU A 95 26.60 29.65 17.07
N LEU A 96 25.74 30.42 17.74
CA LEU A 96 24.49 30.91 17.14
C LEU A 96 24.74 31.76 15.90
N ALA A 97 25.79 32.60 15.90
CA ALA A 97 26.18 33.39 14.75
C ALA A 97 26.65 32.50 13.59
N LEU A 98 27.42 31.45 13.86
CA LEU A 98 27.87 30.47 12.86
C LEU A 98 26.69 29.68 12.28
N ILE A 99 25.78 29.17 13.11
CA ILE A 99 24.56 28.47 12.67
C ILE A 99 23.71 29.38 11.75
N ARG A 100 23.55 30.66 12.09
CA ARG A 100 22.78 31.62 11.30
C ARG A 100 23.47 31.99 9.98
N SER A 101 24.81 32.07 9.98
CA SER A 101 25.58 32.48 8.80
C SER A 101 25.55 31.45 7.68
N GLY A 102 25.39 30.15 8.02
CA GLY A 102 25.47 29.05 7.04
C GLY A 102 26.86 28.88 6.39
N LEU A 103 27.91 29.52 6.95
CA LEU A 103 29.26 29.51 6.38
C LEU A 103 29.93 28.13 6.44
N ASP A 104 29.54 27.32 7.42
CA ASP A 104 30.09 25.97 7.61
C ASP A 104 28.96 24.96 7.80
N PRO A 105 28.35 24.50 6.68
CA PRO A 105 27.20 23.59 6.74
C PRO A 105 27.56 22.18 7.22
N ASP A 106 28.83 21.80 7.22
CA ASP A 106 29.27 20.49 7.68
C ASP A 106 29.32 20.40 9.21
N PHE A 107 29.78 21.48 9.89
CA PHE A 107 29.79 21.57 11.35
C PHE A 107 28.52 22.16 11.95
N TYR A 108 27.87 23.08 11.22
CA TYR A 108 26.63 23.76 11.66
C TYR A 108 25.51 23.56 10.64
N PRO A 109 25.00 22.33 10.47
CA PRO A 109 24.04 22.01 9.45
C PRO A 109 22.67 22.66 9.74
N ASN A 110 22.06 23.23 8.70
CA ASN A 110 20.67 23.72 8.70
C ASN A 110 19.91 23.04 7.57
N VAL A 111 19.57 21.75 7.74
CA VAL A 111 19.02 20.89 6.71
C VAL A 111 17.52 20.72 6.89
N ASP A 112 16.75 21.02 5.87
CA ASP A 112 15.35 20.59 5.78
C ASP A 112 15.28 19.11 5.34
N TRP A 113 15.30 18.24 6.32
CA TRP A 113 15.27 16.78 6.12
C TRP A 113 14.02 16.34 5.33
N SER A 114 12.90 17.04 5.48
CA SER A 114 11.69 16.69 4.75
C SER A 114 11.85 16.92 3.25
N LYS A 115 12.48 18.01 2.84
CA LYS A 115 12.77 18.30 1.43
C LYS A 115 13.89 17.42 0.88
N LEU A 116 14.89 17.10 1.71
CA LEU A 116 16.01 16.28 1.30
C LEU A 116 15.57 14.83 1.07
N LEU A 117 14.81 14.25 2.01
CA LEU A 117 14.52 12.82 2.03
C LEU A 117 13.22 12.45 1.31
N LEU A 118 12.30 13.39 1.11
CA LEU A 118 10.96 13.08 0.59
C LEU A 118 10.66 13.80 -0.72
N LYS A 119 10.13 13.06 -1.68
CA LYS A 119 9.52 13.59 -2.91
C LYS A 119 8.18 14.24 -2.59
N ASN A 120 7.74 15.17 -3.43
CA ASN A 120 6.42 15.77 -3.30
C ASN A 120 5.29 14.77 -3.57
N GLY A 121 5.56 13.74 -4.34
CA GLY A 121 4.62 12.67 -4.63
C GLY A 121 5.28 11.53 -5.38
N ALA A 122 4.50 10.50 -5.64
CA ALA A 122 4.93 9.29 -6.35
C ALA A 122 3.80 8.74 -7.23
N MET A 123 4.17 8.02 -8.27
CA MET A 123 3.22 7.39 -9.18
C MET A 123 2.76 6.05 -8.64
N SER A 124 1.47 5.75 -8.86
CA SER A 124 0.90 4.41 -8.71
C SER A 124 0.30 3.99 -10.04
N TYR A 125 0.49 2.73 -10.38
CA TYR A 125 -0.01 2.12 -11.60
C TYR A 125 -0.85 0.90 -11.27
N ARG A 126 -1.93 0.73 -12.00
CA ARG A 126 -2.77 -0.45 -11.93
C ARG A 126 -3.14 -0.91 -13.34
N ALA A 127 -3.07 -2.21 -13.58
CA ALA A 127 -3.52 -2.83 -14.80
C ALA A 127 -4.35 -4.06 -14.45
N ASP A 128 -5.54 -4.17 -15.03
CA ASP A 128 -6.47 -5.27 -14.82
C ASP A 128 -6.88 -5.83 -16.19
N LEU A 129 -6.79 -7.15 -16.30
CA LEU A 129 -7.27 -7.92 -17.43
C LEU A 129 -8.25 -8.96 -16.90
N SER A 130 -9.45 -9.03 -17.44
CA SER A 130 -10.37 -10.12 -17.14
C SER A 130 -11.02 -10.64 -18.40
N MET A 131 -11.25 -11.94 -18.41
CA MET A 131 -11.90 -12.65 -19.50
C MET A 131 -12.97 -13.59 -18.92
N SER A 132 -14.15 -13.56 -19.45
CA SER A 132 -15.24 -14.45 -19.07
C SER A 132 -16.01 -14.92 -20.30
N GLY A 133 -16.56 -16.11 -20.23
CA GLY A 133 -17.37 -16.69 -21.30
C GLY A 133 -17.69 -18.13 -21.03
N GLY A 134 -18.24 -18.79 -22.02
CA GLY A 134 -18.53 -20.21 -21.97
C GLY A 134 -19.77 -20.61 -22.77
N GLY A 135 -19.98 -21.89 -22.84
CA GLY A 135 -21.17 -22.54 -23.40
C GLY A 135 -22.09 -23.08 -22.31
N ASN A 136 -23.03 -23.92 -22.76
CA ASN A 136 -23.96 -24.57 -21.84
C ASN A 136 -23.29 -25.59 -20.92
N THR A 137 -22.17 -26.16 -21.37
CA THR A 137 -21.47 -27.23 -20.64
C THR A 137 -20.33 -26.71 -19.77
N ALA A 138 -19.64 -25.64 -20.20
CA ALA A 138 -18.52 -25.10 -19.45
C ALA A 138 -18.51 -23.56 -19.49
N ARG A 139 -18.27 -22.96 -18.34
CA ARG A 139 -18.16 -21.51 -18.17
C ARG A 139 -16.89 -21.19 -17.43
N TYR A 140 -16.24 -20.09 -17.79
CA TYR A 140 -14.99 -19.70 -17.18
C TYR A 140 -14.90 -18.21 -16.92
N PHE A 141 -14.17 -17.87 -15.88
CA PHE A 141 -13.71 -16.51 -15.57
C PHE A 141 -12.22 -16.58 -15.28
N VAL A 142 -11.46 -15.71 -15.91
CA VAL A 142 -10.01 -15.56 -15.67
C VAL A 142 -9.73 -14.10 -15.43
N SER A 143 -8.91 -13.79 -14.42
CA SER A 143 -8.42 -12.43 -14.18
C SER A 143 -6.94 -12.43 -13.86
N LEU A 144 -6.28 -11.34 -14.26
CA LEU A 144 -4.91 -11.00 -13.93
C LEU A 144 -4.87 -9.52 -13.60
N SER A 145 -4.33 -9.16 -12.45
CA SER A 145 -4.13 -7.77 -12.09
C SER A 145 -2.71 -7.51 -11.62
N TYR A 146 -2.25 -6.29 -11.89
CA TYR A 146 -0.98 -5.76 -11.47
C TYR A 146 -1.16 -4.41 -10.79
N VAL A 147 -0.50 -4.23 -9.65
CA VAL A 147 -0.45 -2.97 -8.92
C VAL A 147 1.01 -2.66 -8.63
N GLU A 148 1.41 -1.43 -8.88
CA GLU A 148 2.71 -0.90 -8.51
C GLU A 148 2.53 0.45 -7.84
N ASP A 149 2.96 0.56 -6.58
CA ASP A 149 3.00 1.79 -5.81
C ASP A 149 4.46 2.18 -5.59
N GLN A 150 4.84 3.33 -6.10
CA GLN A 150 6.18 3.88 -5.90
C GLN A 150 6.24 4.64 -4.58
N GLY A 151 7.35 4.47 -3.87
CA GLY A 151 7.60 5.19 -2.63
C GLY A 151 7.97 6.66 -2.84
N MET A 152 7.79 7.45 -1.79
CA MET A 152 8.03 8.90 -1.82
C MET A 152 9.41 9.30 -1.27
N TYR A 153 10.34 8.35 -1.09
CA TYR A 153 11.69 8.72 -0.66
C TYR A 153 12.54 9.19 -1.84
N ASN A 154 13.33 10.24 -1.61
CA ASN A 154 14.43 10.59 -2.48
C ASN A 154 15.53 9.54 -2.29
N THR A 155 15.89 8.86 -3.34
CA THR A 155 16.96 7.85 -3.33
C THR A 155 18.14 8.37 -4.12
N ASP A 156 19.34 8.19 -3.58
CA ASP A 156 20.56 8.50 -4.31
C ASP A 156 20.71 7.52 -5.49
N GLU A 157 20.85 8.04 -6.70
CA GLU A 157 21.00 7.23 -7.91
C GLU A 157 22.29 6.39 -7.92
N THR A 158 23.33 6.85 -7.23
CA THR A 158 24.59 6.10 -7.12
C THR A 158 24.42 4.85 -6.30
N LEU A 159 23.64 4.92 -5.22
CA LEU A 159 23.31 3.78 -4.36
C LEU A 159 22.28 2.86 -4.99
N ARG A 160 21.38 3.40 -5.80
CA ARG A 160 20.29 2.66 -6.47
C ARG A 160 20.78 1.52 -7.36
N LYS A 161 22.00 1.60 -7.88
CA LYS A 161 22.62 0.53 -8.67
C LYS A 161 22.88 -0.75 -7.89
N LYS A 162 23.03 -0.66 -6.56
CA LYS A 162 23.33 -1.80 -5.67
C LYS A 162 22.10 -2.27 -4.90
N TYR A 163 21.27 -1.34 -4.43
CA TYR A 163 20.04 -1.63 -3.69
C TYR A 163 19.06 -0.46 -3.81
N ASP A 164 17.77 -0.75 -3.73
CA ASP A 164 16.73 0.26 -3.79
C ASP A 164 16.29 0.61 -2.36
N THR A 165 16.54 1.86 -1.97
CA THR A 165 16.16 2.39 -0.65
C THR A 165 14.76 3.00 -0.62
N ASN A 166 14.03 2.97 -1.73
CA ASN A 166 12.67 3.47 -1.80
C ASN A 166 11.66 2.43 -1.28
N ALA A 167 10.54 2.89 -0.73
CA ALA A 167 9.46 2.04 -0.27
C ALA A 167 8.52 1.69 -1.43
N ASN A 168 8.93 0.75 -2.27
CA ASN A 168 8.14 0.33 -3.43
C ASN A 168 7.32 -0.92 -3.10
N TYR A 169 6.10 -0.97 -3.63
CA TYR A 169 5.22 -2.11 -3.52
C TYR A 169 4.76 -2.56 -4.90
N LYS A 170 4.84 -3.87 -5.18
CA LYS A 170 4.34 -4.49 -6.40
C LYS A 170 3.52 -5.72 -6.04
N ARG A 171 2.37 -5.87 -6.69
CA ARG A 171 1.49 -7.02 -6.48
C ARG A 171 0.94 -7.51 -7.80
N TRP A 172 0.99 -8.82 -7.99
CA TRP A 172 0.31 -9.54 -9.03
C TRP A 172 -0.76 -10.40 -8.41
N ASN A 173 -1.98 -10.34 -8.91
CA ASN A 173 -3.06 -11.24 -8.53
C ASN A 173 -3.48 -12.02 -9.77
N TYR A 174 -3.84 -13.28 -9.58
CA TYR A 174 -4.47 -14.09 -10.62
C TYR A 174 -5.60 -14.91 -10.03
N ARG A 175 -6.63 -15.12 -10.84
CA ARG A 175 -7.77 -15.97 -10.53
C ARG A 175 -8.28 -16.66 -11.78
N MET A 176 -8.65 -17.92 -11.62
CA MET A 176 -9.37 -18.68 -12.62
C MET A 176 -10.49 -19.45 -11.92
N ASN A 177 -11.72 -19.26 -12.38
CA ASN A 177 -12.89 -20.04 -11.97
C ASN A 177 -13.46 -20.72 -13.20
N VAL A 178 -13.68 -22.03 -13.10
CA VAL A 178 -14.27 -22.83 -14.18
C VAL A 178 -15.40 -23.67 -13.59
N ASP A 179 -16.60 -23.56 -14.18
CA ASP A 179 -17.77 -24.34 -13.84
C ASP A 179 -18.08 -25.28 -15.01
N ILE A 180 -18.16 -26.57 -14.77
CA ILE A 180 -18.40 -27.62 -15.78
C ILE A 180 -19.64 -28.40 -15.38
N ASP A 181 -20.66 -28.36 -16.21
CA ASP A 181 -21.87 -29.17 -16.06
C ASP A 181 -21.60 -30.56 -16.66
N VAL A 182 -21.23 -31.52 -15.80
CA VAL A 182 -20.93 -32.88 -16.23
C VAL A 182 -22.19 -33.65 -16.58
N THR A 183 -23.25 -33.44 -15.80
CA THR A 183 -24.61 -33.95 -16.06
C THR A 183 -25.61 -32.86 -15.70
N PRO A 184 -26.90 -33.02 -16.07
CA PRO A 184 -27.95 -32.06 -15.67
C PRO A 184 -28.06 -31.83 -14.15
N THR A 185 -27.53 -32.75 -13.36
CA THR A 185 -27.59 -32.68 -11.89
C THR A 185 -26.22 -32.52 -11.23
N THR A 186 -25.12 -32.54 -12.00
CA THR A 186 -23.76 -32.56 -11.44
C THR A 186 -22.92 -31.45 -12.05
N ILE A 187 -22.45 -30.54 -11.20
CA ILE A 187 -21.57 -29.41 -11.59
C ILE A 187 -20.24 -29.56 -10.87
N ILE A 188 -19.14 -29.53 -11.62
CA ILE A 188 -17.79 -29.44 -11.08
C ILE A 188 -17.37 -27.98 -11.11
N LYS A 189 -16.97 -27.43 -9.95
CA LYS A 189 -16.45 -26.07 -9.83
C LYS A 189 -14.98 -26.12 -9.45
N LEU A 190 -14.15 -25.54 -10.28
CA LEU A 190 -12.70 -25.43 -10.06
C LEU A 190 -12.35 -23.95 -9.88
N GLY A 191 -11.68 -23.65 -8.78
CA GLY A 191 -11.19 -22.30 -8.49
C GLY A 191 -9.70 -22.33 -8.15
N VAL A 192 -8.91 -21.54 -8.88
CA VAL A 192 -7.49 -21.32 -8.60
C VAL A 192 -7.27 -19.84 -8.46
N SER A 193 -6.61 -19.42 -7.39
CA SER A 193 -6.25 -17.99 -7.19
C SER A 193 -4.99 -17.87 -6.37
N GLY A 194 -4.28 -16.76 -6.58
CA GLY A 194 -3.10 -16.46 -5.79
C GLY A 194 -2.63 -15.03 -6.02
N ASN A 195 -1.63 -14.65 -5.24
CA ASN A 195 -0.98 -13.37 -5.38
C ASN A 195 0.52 -13.50 -5.14
N LEU A 196 1.29 -12.62 -5.79
CA LEU A 196 2.71 -12.45 -5.57
C LEU A 196 2.93 -11.00 -5.15
N ASN A 197 3.47 -10.81 -3.95
CA ASN A 197 3.77 -9.49 -3.41
C ASN A 197 5.28 -9.30 -3.35
N LYS A 198 5.76 -8.17 -3.86
CA LYS A 198 7.13 -7.71 -3.67
C LYS A 198 7.08 -6.35 -2.99
N ARG A 199 7.56 -6.30 -1.76
CA ARG A 199 7.68 -5.07 -0.99
C ARG A 199 9.16 -4.77 -0.78
N ASN A 200 9.55 -3.55 -1.06
CA ASN A 200 10.82 -2.98 -0.66
C ASN A 200 10.57 -1.97 0.44
N SER A 201 11.38 -1.98 1.48
CA SER A 201 11.30 -1.02 2.58
C SER A 201 12.69 -0.47 2.86
N PRO A 202 12.83 0.83 3.20
CA PRO A 202 14.09 1.34 3.72
C PRO A 202 14.49 0.50 4.93
N GLY A 203 15.78 0.24 5.10
CA GLY A 203 16.34 -0.74 6.02
C GLY A 203 16.21 -0.49 7.54
N LEU A 204 15.29 0.36 7.97
CA LEU A 204 14.82 0.39 9.34
C LEU A 204 13.84 -0.77 9.49
N GLY A 205 14.37 -1.91 9.96
CA GLY A 205 13.56 -3.08 10.24
C GLY A 205 12.43 -2.73 11.21
N ASP A 206 11.31 -3.44 11.06
CA ASP A 206 10.21 -3.44 12.01
C ASP A 206 10.75 -3.86 13.39
N GLN A 207 11.28 -2.90 14.14
CA GLN A 207 11.54 -3.02 15.57
C GLN A 207 10.40 -2.32 16.29
N TYR A 208 9.21 -2.94 16.26
CA TYR A 208 8.13 -2.69 17.22
C TYR A 208 7.29 -3.96 17.35
#